data_548c80752163eaff74356d97ff572245
#
_entry.id   548c80752163eaff74356d97ff572245
#
_cell.length_a   1.000
_cell.length_b   1.000
_cell.length_c   1.000
_cell.angle_alpha   90.00
_cell.angle_beta   90.00
_cell.angle_gamma   90.00
#
_symmetry.space_group_name_H-M   'P 1'
#
loop_
_entity.id
_entity.type
_entity.pdbx_description
1 polymer ?
#
loop_
_entity_poly.entity_id
_entity_poly.type
_entity_poly.pdbx_seq_one_letter_code
_entity_poly.pdbx_strand_id
1 'polypeptide(L)'
;YGIKYYDVYNYSSRYNCSKEEAIKHCFEVKQKLGTDVIEFDGVKYADLHECCRMLKFPYRRVLVKIMNSDCSVQETLQNLKQKKERLFGTGDIENITLENGKCYENIKELCSDLRIREGTLYGYALRNECSITEAADYYAKREEVFQNVALKVGDQFYNDLRQCCEEQGIR
;
A
#
# COMPACT_ATOMS: atom_id res chain seq x y z
N TYR A 1 -12.99 25.56 -7.26
CA TYR A 1 -11.73 25.17 -6.60
C TYR A 1 -11.23 23.76 -6.93
N GLY A 2 -12.02 22.93 -7.66
CA GLY A 2 -11.61 21.59 -8.15
C GLY A 2 -11.31 20.54 -7.05
N ILE A 3 -11.77 20.76 -5.81
CA ILE A 3 -11.71 19.76 -4.73
C ILE A 3 -12.93 18.86 -4.86
N LYS A 4 -12.71 17.54 -4.89
CA LYS A 4 -13.82 16.58 -4.98
C LYS A 4 -14.49 16.42 -3.62
N TYR A 5 -15.82 16.42 -3.59
CA TYR A 5 -16.59 16.22 -2.37
C TYR A 5 -16.17 14.94 -1.61
N TYR A 6 -15.88 13.88 -2.37
CA TYR A 6 -15.50 12.59 -1.82
C TYR A 6 -14.17 12.64 -1.03
N ASP A 7 -13.21 13.45 -1.47
CA ASP A 7 -11.92 13.62 -0.76
C ASP A 7 -12.12 14.29 0.59
N VAL A 8 -12.96 15.34 0.62
CA VAL A 8 -13.32 16.04 1.87
C VAL A 8 -14.05 15.11 2.83
N TYR A 9 -15.03 14.37 2.33
CA TYR A 9 -15.81 13.44 3.16
C TYR A 9 -14.92 12.33 3.75
N ASN A 10 -14.07 11.71 2.93
CA ASN A 10 -13.17 10.65 3.39
C ASN A 10 -12.15 11.17 4.41
N TYR A 11 -11.61 12.36 4.19
CA TYR A 11 -10.66 12.96 5.12
C TYR A 11 -11.36 13.26 6.47
N SER A 12 -12.49 13.95 6.44
CA SER A 12 -13.27 14.29 7.62
C SER A 12 -13.66 13.06 8.45
N SER A 13 -14.18 12.01 7.77
CA SER A 13 -14.57 10.76 8.45
C SER A 13 -13.39 10.00 9.04
N ARG A 14 -12.24 9.99 8.34
CA ARG A 14 -11.06 9.25 8.78
C ARG A 14 -10.36 9.88 9.98
N TYR A 15 -10.30 11.21 10.01
CA TYR A 15 -9.57 11.98 11.03
C TYR A 15 -10.49 12.58 12.08
N ASN A 16 -11.80 12.30 11.98
CA ASN A 16 -12.84 12.84 12.88
C ASN A 16 -12.71 14.35 13.08
N CYS A 17 -12.51 15.06 11.98
CA CYS A 17 -12.36 16.52 11.96
C CYS A 17 -13.55 17.20 11.27
N SER A 18 -13.66 18.53 11.44
CA SER A 18 -14.71 19.30 10.79
C SER A 18 -14.57 19.29 9.25
N LYS A 19 -15.66 19.58 8.53
CA LYS A 19 -15.63 19.69 7.07
C LYS A 19 -14.75 20.86 6.62
N GLU A 20 -14.71 21.95 7.38
CA GLU A 20 -13.87 23.12 7.14
C GLU A 20 -12.39 22.76 7.19
N GLU A 21 -11.97 22.02 8.22
CA GLU A 21 -10.59 21.50 8.34
C GLU A 21 -10.24 20.54 7.21
N ALA A 22 -11.18 19.67 6.84
CA ALA A 22 -10.99 18.75 5.71
C ALA A 22 -10.85 19.50 4.38
N ILE A 23 -11.65 20.54 4.13
CA ILE A 23 -11.55 21.38 2.94
C ILE A 23 -10.19 22.08 2.90
N LYS A 24 -9.77 22.69 4.03
CA LYS A 24 -8.47 23.37 4.13
C LYS A 24 -7.34 22.41 3.79
N HIS A 25 -7.34 21.23 4.38
CA HIS A 25 -6.33 20.19 4.07
C HIS A 25 -6.33 19.79 2.59
N CYS A 26 -7.50 19.49 2.01
CA CYS A 26 -7.60 19.14 0.60
C CYS A 26 -7.11 20.26 -0.33
N PHE A 27 -7.33 21.53 0.07
CA PHE A 27 -6.83 22.70 -0.66
C PHE A 27 -5.30 22.80 -0.58
N GLU A 28 -4.72 22.63 0.60
CA GLU A 28 -3.26 22.63 0.81
C GLU A 28 -2.58 21.51 0.01
N VAL A 29 -3.18 20.30 0.02
CA VAL A 29 -2.72 19.18 -0.81
C VAL A 29 -2.70 19.57 -2.29
N LYS A 30 -3.80 20.15 -2.79
CA LYS A 30 -3.92 20.56 -4.19
C LYS A 30 -2.92 21.65 -4.55
N GLN A 31 -2.69 22.61 -3.69
CA GLN A 31 -1.67 23.65 -3.88
C GLN A 31 -0.26 23.05 -3.98
N LYS A 32 0.11 22.12 -3.08
CA LYS A 32 1.42 21.46 -3.10
C LYS A 32 1.63 20.55 -4.31
N LEU A 33 0.59 19.86 -4.77
CA LEU A 33 0.66 19.03 -5.97
C LEU A 33 0.79 19.86 -7.26
N GLY A 34 0.30 21.09 -7.26
CA GLY A 34 0.41 22.06 -8.36
C GLY A 34 -0.55 21.76 -9.50
N THR A 35 -0.28 20.76 -10.30
CA THR A 35 -1.09 20.35 -11.46
C THR A 35 -1.75 19.00 -11.23
N ASP A 36 -2.91 18.75 -11.87
CA ASP A 36 -3.54 17.43 -11.84
C ASP A 36 -2.68 16.38 -12.60
N VAL A 37 -1.92 16.81 -13.62
CA VAL A 37 -1.03 15.94 -14.41
C VAL A 37 0.36 15.91 -13.79
N ILE A 38 0.85 14.71 -13.51
CA ILE A 38 2.20 14.47 -13.00
C ILE A 38 3.08 13.94 -14.14
N GLU A 39 4.20 14.62 -14.40
CA GLU A 39 5.22 14.11 -15.33
C GLU A 39 6.39 13.55 -14.51
N PHE A 40 6.74 12.28 -14.74
CA PHE A 40 7.84 11.63 -14.07
C PHE A 40 8.53 10.65 -15.02
N ASP A 41 9.86 10.74 -15.11
CA ASP A 41 10.71 9.96 -16.04
C ASP A 41 10.23 10.05 -17.51
N GLY A 42 9.76 11.23 -17.94
CA GLY A 42 9.27 11.45 -19.31
C GLY A 42 7.87 10.87 -19.57
N VAL A 43 7.22 10.27 -18.57
CA VAL A 43 5.86 9.74 -18.68
C VAL A 43 4.88 10.69 -18.00
N LYS A 44 3.74 10.95 -18.65
CA LYS A 44 2.66 11.76 -18.09
C LYS A 44 1.58 10.87 -17.49
N TYR A 45 1.22 11.15 -16.25
CA TYR A 45 0.18 10.48 -15.48
C TYR A 45 -0.96 11.46 -15.23
N ALA A 46 -2.21 10.98 -15.26
CA ALA A 46 -3.38 11.83 -15.06
C ALA A 46 -3.39 12.49 -13.66
N ASP A 47 -2.86 11.79 -12.65
CA ASP A 47 -2.72 12.31 -11.30
C ASP A 47 -1.63 11.55 -10.51
N LEU A 48 -1.36 12.00 -9.27
CA LEU A 48 -0.40 11.34 -8.37
C LEU A 48 -0.81 9.91 -8.01
N HIS A 49 -2.11 9.62 -7.95
CA HIS A 49 -2.60 8.28 -7.61
C HIS A 49 -2.27 7.29 -8.73
N GLU A 50 -2.49 7.67 -9.98
CA GLU A 50 -2.11 6.87 -11.14
C GLU A 50 -0.60 6.67 -11.22
N CYS A 51 0.19 7.75 -11.04
CA CYS A 51 1.64 7.67 -10.99
C CYS A 51 2.12 6.67 -9.92
N CYS A 52 1.61 6.78 -8.70
CA CYS A 52 1.95 5.86 -7.62
C CYS A 52 1.54 4.41 -7.93
N ARG A 53 0.37 4.20 -8.56
CA ARG A 53 -0.11 2.88 -8.95
C ARG A 53 0.82 2.23 -9.97
N MET A 54 1.22 2.98 -11.01
CA MET A 54 2.11 2.49 -12.06
C MET A 54 3.52 2.20 -11.55
N LEU A 55 4.04 3.04 -10.64
CA LEU A 55 5.35 2.86 -10.02
C LEU A 55 5.34 1.87 -8.84
N LYS A 56 4.16 1.33 -8.48
CA LYS A 56 3.96 0.45 -7.32
C LYS A 56 4.41 1.13 -6.01
N PHE A 57 4.12 2.43 -5.86
CA PHE A 57 4.34 3.17 -4.63
C PHE A 57 3.07 3.26 -3.80
N PRO A 58 3.14 3.20 -2.46
CA PRO A 58 1.98 3.40 -1.60
C PRO A 58 1.58 4.88 -1.61
N TYR A 59 0.53 5.22 -2.37
CA TYR A 59 0.03 6.59 -2.60
C TYR A 59 -0.01 7.45 -1.33
N ARG A 60 -0.63 6.91 -0.26
CA ARG A 60 -0.78 7.65 1.00
C ARG A 60 0.57 8.04 1.62
N ARG A 61 1.56 7.17 1.54
CA ARG A 61 2.91 7.45 2.06
C ARG A 61 3.61 8.53 1.24
N VAL A 62 3.45 8.47 -0.08
CA VAL A 62 3.98 9.50 -0.99
C VAL A 62 3.35 10.84 -0.66
N LEU A 63 2.03 10.89 -0.54
CA LEU A 63 1.29 12.11 -0.22
C LEU A 63 1.72 12.71 1.13
N VAL A 64 1.79 11.90 2.19
CA VAL A 64 2.24 12.35 3.52
C VAL A 64 3.67 12.90 3.44
N LYS A 65 4.55 12.26 2.68
CA LYS A 65 5.93 12.73 2.52
C LYS A 65 5.99 14.07 1.80
N ILE A 66 5.22 14.25 0.71
CA ILE A 66 5.09 15.53 0.00
C ILE A 66 4.55 16.63 0.93
N MET A 67 3.54 16.31 1.75
CA MET A 67 2.93 17.29 2.64
C MET A 67 3.84 17.73 3.79
N ASN A 68 4.67 16.80 4.30
CA ASN A 68 5.53 17.03 5.48
C ASN A 68 6.97 17.42 5.13
N SER A 69 7.31 17.53 3.84
CA SER A 69 8.64 17.95 3.39
C SER A 69 8.55 19.18 2.51
N ASP A 70 9.66 19.89 2.40
CA ASP A 70 9.82 20.99 1.44
C ASP A 70 10.23 20.49 0.04
N CYS A 71 10.31 19.16 -0.14
CA CYS A 71 10.66 18.56 -1.42
C CYS A 71 9.49 18.67 -2.41
N SER A 72 9.83 18.87 -3.67
CA SER A 72 8.86 18.79 -4.77
C SER A 72 8.30 17.38 -4.93
N VAL A 73 7.18 17.26 -5.67
CA VAL A 73 6.59 15.96 -6.03
C VAL A 73 7.62 15.09 -6.76
N GLN A 74 8.34 15.67 -7.73
CA GLN A 74 9.35 14.97 -8.52
C GLN A 74 10.51 14.47 -7.67
N GLU A 75 11.07 15.32 -6.80
CA GLU A 75 12.13 14.89 -5.87
C GLU A 75 11.67 13.78 -4.93
N THR A 76 10.45 13.86 -4.44
CA THR A 76 9.89 12.81 -3.57
C THR A 76 9.76 11.49 -4.32
N LEU A 77 9.25 11.50 -5.54
CA LEU A 77 9.14 10.31 -6.39
C LEU A 77 10.52 9.75 -6.77
N GLN A 78 11.47 10.61 -7.10
CA GLN A 78 12.84 10.22 -7.43
C GLN A 78 13.55 9.55 -6.25
N ASN A 79 13.44 10.12 -5.05
CA ASN A 79 14.00 9.53 -3.83
C ASN A 79 13.38 8.16 -3.52
N LEU A 80 12.08 7.99 -3.76
CA LEU A 80 11.40 6.71 -3.55
C LEU A 80 11.80 5.69 -4.62
N LYS A 81 11.99 6.11 -5.88
CA LYS A 81 12.48 5.26 -6.96
C LYS A 81 13.88 4.75 -6.64
N GLN A 82 14.82 5.63 -6.30
CA GLN A 82 16.18 5.25 -5.92
C GLN A 82 16.18 4.28 -4.71
N LYS A 83 15.34 4.55 -3.70
CA LYS A 83 15.19 3.64 -2.57
C LYS A 83 14.66 2.27 -3.00
N LYS A 84 13.68 2.23 -3.89
CA LYS A 84 13.12 0.99 -4.44
C LYS A 84 14.18 0.22 -5.23
N GLU A 85 14.92 0.88 -6.12
CA GLU A 85 16.00 0.29 -6.91
C GLU A 85 17.12 -0.27 -6.03
N ARG A 86 17.49 0.44 -4.97
CA ARG A 86 18.48 -0.03 -3.99
C ARG A 86 18.05 -1.29 -3.26
N LEU A 87 16.77 -1.41 -2.91
CA LEU A 87 16.22 -2.54 -2.13
C LEU A 87 15.85 -3.75 -2.99
N PHE A 88 15.41 -3.52 -4.23
CA PHE A 88 14.78 -4.57 -5.05
C PHE A 88 15.45 -4.75 -6.42
N GLY A 89 16.44 -3.90 -6.76
CA GLY A 89 17.02 -3.86 -8.10
C GLY A 89 16.14 -3.15 -9.11
N THR A 90 16.55 -3.17 -10.37
CA THR A 90 15.87 -2.48 -11.49
C THR A 90 15.01 -3.42 -12.35
N GLY A 91 15.12 -4.74 -12.16
CA GLY A 91 14.40 -5.75 -12.92
C GLY A 91 13.13 -6.26 -12.24
N ASP A 92 12.41 -7.11 -12.97
CA ASP A 92 11.34 -7.91 -12.37
C ASP A 92 11.96 -8.92 -11.39
N ILE A 93 11.30 -9.11 -10.25
CA ILE A 93 11.76 -10.06 -9.23
C ILE A 93 11.19 -11.42 -9.60
N GLU A 94 12.08 -12.35 -9.93
CA GLU A 94 11.78 -13.72 -10.32
C GLU A 94 12.39 -14.72 -9.34
N ASN A 95 11.87 -15.96 -9.34
CA ASN A 95 12.38 -17.07 -8.54
C ASN A 95 12.45 -16.76 -7.04
N ILE A 96 11.32 -16.36 -6.46
CA ILE A 96 11.21 -16.00 -5.04
C ILE A 96 11.04 -17.29 -4.23
N THR A 97 11.97 -17.57 -3.32
CA THR A 97 11.85 -18.70 -2.39
C THR A 97 11.67 -18.19 -0.96
N LEU A 98 10.61 -18.62 -0.30
CA LEU A 98 10.30 -18.29 1.09
C LEU A 98 11.04 -19.20 2.08
N GLU A 99 11.14 -18.78 3.34
CA GLU A 99 11.76 -19.56 4.42
C GLU A 99 11.09 -20.94 4.61
N ASN A 100 9.79 -21.06 4.35
CA ASN A 100 9.05 -22.32 4.41
C ASN A 100 9.30 -23.25 3.22
N GLY A 101 10.19 -22.89 2.29
CA GLY A 101 10.55 -23.67 1.10
C GLY A 101 9.63 -23.51 -0.10
N LYS A 102 8.54 -22.73 0.00
CA LYS A 102 7.69 -22.42 -1.17
C LYS A 102 8.44 -21.54 -2.16
N CYS A 103 8.36 -21.90 -3.44
CA CYS A 103 8.97 -21.16 -4.54
C CYS A 103 7.89 -20.58 -5.45
N TYR A 104 8.13 -19.38 -5.95
CA TYR A 104 7.23 -18.65 -6.85
C TYR A 104 8.04 -18.10 -8.03
N GLU A 105 7.50 -18.23 -9.24
CA GLU A 105 8.16 -17.72 -10.44
C GLU A 105 8.25 -16.20 -10.46
N ASN A 106 7.24 -15.53 -9.88
CA ASN A 106 7.15 -14.07 -9.88
C ASN A 106 6.30 -13.54 -8.72
N ILE A 107 6.38 -12.19 -8.53
CA ILE A 107 5.62 -11.50 -7.47
C ILE A 107 4.10 -11.67 -7.60
N LYS A 108 3.55 -11.80 -8.81
CA LYS A 108 2.10 -11.91 -9.00
C LYS A 108 1.58 -13.23 -8.43
N GLU A 109 2.29 -14.32 -8.74
CA GLU A 109 1.97 -15.65 -8.20
C GLU A 109 2.07 -15.64 -6.66
N LEU A 110 3.19 -15.14 -6.11
CA LEU A 110 3.40 -14.97 -4.68
C LEU A 110 2.26 -14.17 -4.02
N CYS A 111 1.91 -13.02 -4.59
CA CYS A 111 0.85 -12.18 -4.04
C CYS A 111 -0.54 -12.81 -4.13
N SER A 112 -0.78 -13.62 -5.17
CA SER A 112 -2.02 -14.38 -5.33
C SER A 112 -2.15 -15.46 -4.25
N ASP A 113 -1.09 -16.22 -4.00
CA ASP A 113 -1.08 -17.27 -2.96
C ASP A 113 -1.24 -16.66 -1.55
N LEU A 114 -0.51 -15.59 -1.25
CA LEU A 114 -0.60 -14.88 0.02
C LEU A 114 -1.86 -13.99 0.14
N ARG A 115 -2.70 -13.91 -0.89
CA ARG A 115 -3.93 -13.09 -0.97
C ARG A 115 -3.70 -11.62 -0.61
N ILE A 116 -2.57 -11.08 -1.00
CA ILE A 116 -2.21 -9.67 -0.81
C ILE A 116 -2.03 -8.97 -2.17
N ARG A 117 -2.14 -7.64 -2.17
CA ARG A 117 -1.83 -6.84 -3.36
C ARG A 117 -0.33 -6.60 -3.45
N GLU A 118 0.23 -6.57 -4.66
CA GLU A 118 1.64 -6.21 -4.87
C GLU A 118 2.03 -4.90 -4.17
N GLY A 119 1.17 -3.86 -4.26
CA GLY A 119 1.39 -2.59 -3.56
C GLY A 119 1.47 -2.72 -2.04
N THR A 120 0.82 -3.72 -1.44
CA THR A 120 0.91 -4.02 0.00
C THR A 120 2.28 -4.62 0.33
N LEU A 121 2.75 -5.56 -0.48
CA LEU A 121 4.06 -6.19 -0.33
C LEU A 121 5.19 -5.16 -0.47
N TYR A 122 5.23 -4.41 -1.56
CA TYR A 122 6.21 -3.34 -1.77
C TYR A 122 6.11 -2.24 -0.69
N GLY A 123 4.89 -1.89 -0.27
CA GLY A 123 4.67 -0.90 0.79
C GLY A 123 5.24 -1.34 2.14
N TYR A 124 5.15 -2.63 2.46
CA TYR A 124 5.76 -3.20 3.66
C TYR A 124 7.28 -3.19 3.55
N ALA A 125 7.84 -3.73 2.48
CA ALA A 125 9.27 -3.81 2.25
C ALA A 125 9.95 -2.42 2.26
N LEU A 126 9.37 -1.42 1.59
CA LEU A 126 9.85 -0.04 1.62
C LEU A 126 9.78 0.62 3.01
N ARG A 127 8.77 0.26 3.82
CA ARG A 127 8.59 0.81 5.17
C ARG A 127 9.62 0.26 6.14
N ASN A 128 9.84 -1.05 6.05
CA ASN A 128 10.70 -1.77 6.98
C ASN A 128 12.14 -1.92 6.44
N GLU A 129 12.42 -1.36 5.25
CA GLU A 129 13.74 -1.40 4.59
C GLU A 129 14.30 -2.82 4.38
N CYS A 130 13.38 -3.77 4.15
CA CYS A 130 13.68 -5.18 3.95
C CYS A 130 13.50 -5.61 2.47
N SER A 131 14.00 -6.79 2.13
CA SER A 131 13.81 -7.40 0.82
C SER A 131 12.34 -7.80 0.58
N ILE A 132 12.02 -8.11 -0.68
CA ILE A 132 10.68 -8.65 -1.03
C ILE A 132 10.47 -10.02 -0.39
N THR A 133 11.50 -10.85 -0.32
CA THR A 133 11.43 -12.18 0.30
C THR A 133 11.11 -12.07 1.79
N GLU A 134 11.84 -11.25 2.55
CA GLU A 134 11.57 -11.01 3.97
C GLU A 134 10.16 -10.43 4.21
N ALA A 135 9.71 -9.53 3.31
CA ALA A 135 8.35 -9.00 3.38
C ALA A 135 7.29 -10.10 3.13
N ALA A 136 7.56 -11.01 2.18
CA ALA A 136 6.69 -12.12 1.86
C ALA A 136 6.65 -13.17 2.98
N ASP A 137 7.79 -13.48 3.59
CA ASP A 137 7.88 -14.36 4.77
C ASP A 137 7.06 -13.82 5.95
N TYR A 138 7.08 -12.51 6.18
CA TYR A 138 6.22 -11.90 7.18
C TYR A 138 4.74 -12.15 6.92
N TYR A 139 4.29 -11.99 5.67
CA TYR A 139 2.88 -12.25 5.32
C TYR A 139 2.53 -13.73 5.31
N ALA A 140 3.44 -14.60 4.90
CA ALA A 140 3.27 -16.06 4.95
C ALA A 140 3.08 -16.54 6.40
N LYS A 141 3.97 -16.13 7.32
CA LYS A 141 3.85 -16.44 8.75
C LYS A 141 2.55 -15.91 9.37
N ARG A 142 2.12 -14.73 8.95
CA ARG A 142 0.85 -14.16 9.40
C ARG A 142 -0.35 -14.97 8.91
N GLU A 143 -0.35 -15.43 7.66
CA GLU A 143 -1.41 -16.26 7.10
C GLU A 143 -1.47 -17.62 7.81
N GLU A 144 -0.32 -18.25 8.10
CA GLU A 144 -0.25 -19.49 8.87
C GLU A 144 -0.87 -19.35 10.26
N VAL A 145 -0.62 -18.23 10.96
CA VAL A 145 -1.24 -17.95 12.24
C VAL A 145 -2.76 -17.88 12.14
N PHE A 146 -3.28 -17.20 11.10
CA PHE A 146 -4.75 -17.09 10.90
C PHE A 146 -5.41 -18.42 10.53
N GLN A 147 -4.69 -19.31 9.84
CA GLN A 147 -5.20 -20.63 9.45
C GLN A 147 -5.17 -21.66 10.58
N ASN A 148 -4.26 -21.51 11.55
CA ASN A 148 -4.01 -22.51 12.59
C ASN A 148 -4.63 -22.16 13.95
N VAL A 149 -5.34 -21.04 14.07
CA VAL A 149 -6.00 -20.66 15.34
C VAL A 149 -7.43 -21.17 15.35
N ALA A 150 -7.65 -22.31 16.02
CA ALA A 150 -9.00 -22.76 16.33
C ALA A 150 -9.69 -21.77 17.28
N LEU A 151 -10.89 -21.33 16.92
CA LEU A 151 -11.65 -20.34 17.68
C LEU A 151 -12.95 -20.95 18.18
N LYS A 152 -13.33 -20.58 19.41
CA LYS A 152 -14.67 -20.85 19.96
C LYS A 152 -15.41 -19.53 20.12
N VAL A 153 -16.55 -19.40 19.44
CA VAL A 153 -17.46 -18.25 19.57
C VAL A 153 -18.84 -18.76 20.00
N GLY A 154 -19.22 -18.47 21.23
CA GLY A 154 -20.38 -19.10 21.85
C GLY A 154 -20.17 -20.62 22.00
N ASP A 155 -21.10 -21.41 21.45
CA ASP A 155 -21.01 -22.89 21.45
C ASP A 155 -20.46 -23.48 20.14
N GLN A 156 -20.11 -22.63 19.17
CA GLN A 156 -19.54 -23.04 17.88
C GLN A 156 -18.02 -23.02 17.88
N PHE A 157 -17.42 -24.05 17.23
CA PHE A 157 -16.00 -24.13 16.99
C PHE A 157 -15.71 -23.87 15.52
N TYR A 158 -14.68 -23.05 15.25
CA TYR A 158 -14.18 -22.71 13.92
C TYR A 158 -12.73 -23.17 13.83
N ASN A 159 -12.37 -23.74 12.68
CA ASN A 159 -10.99 -24.22 12.47
C ASN A 159 -9.99 -23.09 12.36
N ASP A 160 -10.45 -21.92 11.92
CA ASP A 160 -9.63 -20.72 11.79
C ASP A 160 -10.49 -19.44 11.88
N LEU A 161 -9.82 -18.29 12.02
CA LEU A 161 -10.47 -16.98 12.11
C LEU A 161 -11.24 -16.62 10.83
N ARG A 162 -10.78 -17.07 9.66
CA ARG A 162 -11.45 -16.79 8.38
C ARG A 162 -12.79 -17.46 8.29
N GLN A 163 -12.85 -18.77 8.60
CA GLN A 163 -14.11 -19.51 8.66
C GLN A 163 -15.09 -18.82 9.61
N CYS A 164 -14.61 -18.41 10.78
CA CYS A 164 -15.44 -17.67 11.74
C CYS A 164 -16.00 -16.37 11.15
N CYS A 165 -15.17 -15.55 10.51
CA CYS A 165 -15.59 -14.29 9.91
C CYS A 165 -16.57 -14.50 8.75
N GLU A 166 -16.32 -15.48 7.88
CA GLU A 166 -17.18 -15.80 6.74
C GLU A 166 -18.58 -16.26 7.21
N GLU A 167 -18.65 -17.17 8.17
CA GLU A 167 -19.91 -17.68 8.71
C GLU A 167 -20.67 -16.64 9.55
N GLN A 168 -19.95 -15.74 10.22
CA GLN A 168 -20.58 -14.62 10.97
C GLN A 168 -20.87 -13.39 10.10
N GLY A 169 -20.57 -13.42 8.79
CA GLY A 169 -20.80 -12.31 7.87
C GLY A 169 -19.92 -11.08 8.16
N ILE A 170 -18.81 -11.24 8.85
CA ILE A 170 -17.84 -10.18 9.17
C ILE A 170 -16.90 -10.01 7.97
N ARG A 171 -16.85 -8.77 7.41
CA ARG A 171 -16.02 -8.40 6.27
C ARG A 171 -14.82 -7.55 6.67
#